data_ab25102c1a32efe16e2391b0190d0884
#
_entry.id   ab25102c1a32efe16e2391b0190d0884
#
_cell.length_a   1.000
_cell.length_b   1.000
_cell.length_c   1.000
_cell.angle_alpha   90.00
_cell.angle_beta   90.00
_cell.angle_gamma   90.00
#
_symmetry.space_group_name_H-M   'P 1'
#
loop_
_entity.id
_entity.type
_entity.pdbx_description
1 polymer ?
#
loop_
_entity_poly.entity_id
_entity_poly.type
_entity_poly.pdbx_seq_one_letter_code
_entity_poly.pdbx_strand_id
1 'polypeptide(L)'
;MGLNIADRIAAESQKKKSALVVGLDPNLDFFPKFFKRGTLSEIEDSLFHFNRIVIEATHDLVVAIKPQFAYYEVFGSYGIRALERTIEFAKSKNLIVICDAKRGDIGSTSKAYADALLGDGPLGGDLVTVNPYLGEDGYMPFIEKAQKNQKGLFLLVKTSNASSADFQNQLLRSGEELYIHFARKIVELSQNTLGDRGYSFIGAVVAANYPDEAIRVRQILKNNIFLVPGYGAQGGRVEDLAHYFDENGLGAVVNSSRGITYCYKERRPDWQEITEAEMFAMIQEKVIADNSVINQVRLKEK
;
A
#
# COMPACT_ATOMS: atom_id res chain seq x y z
N MET A 1 -23.91 -3.92 11.16
CA MET A 1 -22.52 -4.37 11.10
C MET A 1 -21.75 -3.36 10.27
N GLY A 2 -20.55 -2.95 10.68
CA GLY A 2 -19.72 -2.05 9.87
C GLY A 2 -19.24 -2.74 8.59
N LEU A 3 -18.95 -1.94 7.56
CA LEU A 3 -18.50 -2.44 6.27
C LEU A 3 -17.12 -3.09 6.43
N ASN A 4 -16.93 -4.33 5.95
CA ASN A 4 -15.60 -4.97 5.87
C ASN A 4 -14.64 -4.06 5.10
N ILE A 5 -13.39 -3.95 5.54
CA ILE A 5 -12.41 -3.05 4.89
C ILE A 5 -12.19 -3.39 3.40
N ALA A 6 -12.28 -4.65 3.03
CA ALA A 6 -12.17 -5.06 1.63
C ALA A 6 -13.35 -4.55 0.80
N ASP A 7 -14.57 -4.54 1.36
CA ASP A 7 -15.75 -3.95 0.73
C ASP A 7 -15.60 -2.44 0.59
N ARG A 8 -15.00 -1.76 1.59
CA ARG A 8 -14.70 -0.33 1.51
C ARG A 8 -13.67 -0.04 0.40
N ILE A 9 -12.62 -0.85 0.26
CA ILE A 9 -11.64 -0.72 -0.84
C ILE A 9 -12.34 -0.85 -2.19
N ALA A 10 -13.18 -1.87 -2.37
CA ALA A 10 -13.91 -2.09 -3.61
C ALA A 10 -14.90 -0.94 -3.90
N ALA A 11 -15.60 -0.44 -2.88
CA ALA A 11 -16.52 0.69 -3.01
C ALA A 11 -15.80 1.98 -3.40
N GLU A 12 -14.68 2.33 -2.74
CA GLU A 12 -13.87 3.50 -3.08
C GLU A 12 -13.25 3.37 -4.48
N SER A 13 -12.80 2.16 -4.87
CA SER A 13 -12.29 1.91 -6.22
C SER A 13 -13.34 2.17 -7.30
N GLN A 14 -14.59 1.76 -7.10
CA GLN A 14 -15.69 2.02 -8.02
C GLN A 14 -16.10 3.50 -8.03
N LYS A 15 -16.29 4.11 -6.85
CA LYS A 15 -16.70 5.50 -6.68
C LYS A 15 -15.73 6.48 -7.33
N LYS A 16 -14.41 6.29 -7.08
CA LYS A 16 -13.34 7.15 -7.58
C LYS A 16 -12.85 6.75 -8.97
N LYS A 17 -13.35 5.65 -9.52
CA LYS A 17 -12.86 5.04 -10.77
C LYS A 17 -11.32 4.91 -10.73
N SER A 18 -10.79 4.34 -9.65
CA SER A 18 -9.36 4.25 -9.38
C SER A 18 -9.01 2.90 -8.77
N ALA A 19 -7.84 2.39 -9.07
CA ALA A 19 -7.19 1.33 -8.33
C ALA A 19 -5.86 1.80 -7.71
N LEU A 20 -5.58 3.12 -7.76
CA LEU A 20 -4.33 3.68 -7.26
C LEU A 20 -4.29 3.78 -5.74
N VAL A 21 -3.12 3.48 -5.21
CA VAL A 21 -2.66 3.80 -3.86
C VAL A 21 -1.43 4.69 -4.01
N VAL A 22 -1.42 5.84 -3.35
CA VAL A 22 -0.23 6.71 -3.34
C VAL A 22 0.65 6.36 -2.15
N GLY A 23 1.89 5.94 -2.44
CA GLY A 23 2.90 5.72 -1.42
C GLY A 23 3.48 7.03 -0.92
N LEU A 24 3.55 7.20 0.40
CA LEU A 24 4.19 8.33 1.07
C LEU A 24 5.54 7.88 1.62
N ASP A 25 6.57 8.03 0.75
CA ASP A 25 7.96 7.65 1.01
C ASP A 25 8.81 8.94 1.01
N PRO A 26 8.68 9.86 2.01
CA PRO A 26 9.29 11.19 1.96
C PRO A 26 10.82 11.11 2.04
N ASN A 27 11.48 11.62 0.99
CA ASN A 27 12.93 11.76 0.93
C ASN A 27 13.28 13.25 0.78
N LEU A 28 13.97 13.80 1.78
CA LEU A 28 14.32 15.22 1.83
C LEU A 28 15.16 15.70 0.65
N ASP A 29 15.98 14.83 0.02
CA ASP A 29 16.78 15.17 -1.15
C ASP A 29 15.93 15.53 -2.37
N PHE A 30 14.66 15.14 -2.36
CA PHE A 30 13.71 15.36 -3.46
C PHE A 30 12.69 16.46 -3.15
N PHE A 31 12.83 17.13 -2.02
CA PHE A 31 11.93 18.23 -1.65
C PHE A 31 12.35 19.54 -2.33
N PRO A 32 11.42 20.31 -2.90
CA PRO A 32 11.66 21.68 -3.33
C PRO A 32 12.20 22.58 -2.21
N LYS A 33 12.83 23.71 -2.57
CA LYS A 33 13.51 24.60 -1.63
C LYS A 33 12.60 25.30 -0.62
N PHE A 34 11.30 25.37 -0.87
CA PHE A 34 10.37 25.97 0.09
C PHE A 34 10.18 25.13 1.37
N PHE A 35 10.59 23.85 1.38
CA PHE A 35 10.61 23.03 2.59
C PHE A 35 11.86 23.31 3.43
N LYS A 36 11.69 23.55 4.73
CA LYS A 36 12.78 23.78 5.68
C LYS A 36 13.39 22.45 6.15
N ARG A 37 14.73 22.42 6.35
CA ARG A 37 15.48 21.18 6.66
C ARG A 37 16.61 21.40 7.68
N GLY A 38 16.65 22.53 8.36
CA GLY A 38 17.78 22.90 9.22
C GLY A 38 17.79 22.16 10.56
N THR A 39 16.62 21.98 11.16
CA THR A 39 16.46 21.32 12.47
C THR A 39 15.51 20.13 12.37
N LEU A 40 15.57 19.20 13.34
CA LEU A 40 14.65 18.06 13.39
C LEU A 40 13.18 18.48 13.47
N SER A 41 12.88 19.60 14.16
CA SER A 41 11.52 20.16 14.22
C SER A 41 11.06 20.66 12.84
N GLU A 42 11.93 21.34 12.10
CA GLU A 42 11.63 21.79 10.73
C GLU A 42 11.48 20.60 9.77
N ILE A 43 12.25 19.52 9.99
CA ILE A 43 12.10 18.26 9.24
C ILE A 43 10.73 17.63 9.53
N GLU A 44 10.30 17.54 10.79
CA GLU A 44 8.95 17.05 11.15
C GLU A 44 7.86 17.82 10.41
N ASP A 45 7.91 19.15 10.46
CA ASP A 45 6.93 20.01 9.78
C ASP A 45 6.99 19.86 8.25
N SER A 46 8.19 19.74 7.68
CA SER A 46 8.36 19.54 6.24
C SER A 46 7.86 18.17 5.76
N LEU A 47 8.11 17.11 6.52
CA LEU A 47 7.57 15.78 6.22
C LEU A 47 6.04 15.78 6.21
N PHE A 48 5.43 16.34 7.25
CA PHE A 48 3.98 16.45 7.31
C PHE A 48 3.42 17.37 6.21
N HIS A 49 4.04 18.53 5.98
CA HIS A 49 3.61 19.48 4.93
C HIS A 49 3.67 18.85 3.53
N PHE A 50 4.76 18.13 3.22
CA PHE A 50 4.88 17.36 1.98
C PHE A 50 3.73 16.36 1.81
N ASN A 51 3.48 15.54 2.83
CA ASN A 51 2.41 14.56 2.81
C ASN A 51 1.03 15.21 2.70
N ARG A 52 0.82 16.36 3.35
CA ARG A 52 -0.42 17.14 3.27
C ARG A 52 -0.69 17.58 1.83
N ILE A 53 0.30 18.15 1.14
CA ILE A 53 0.16 18.54 -0.28
C ILE A 53 -0.22 17.32 -1.13
N VAL A 54 0.48 16.20 -0.97
CA VAL A 54 0.18 14.96 -1.71
C VAL A 54 -1.24 14.47 -1.43
N ILE A 55 -1.65 14.43 -0.17
CA ILE A 55 -3.00 13.98 0.21
C ILE A 55 -4.06 14.93 -0.35
N GLU A 56 -3.90 16.23 -0.22
CA GLU A 56 -4.84 17.23 -0.76
C GLU A 56 -4.98 17.13 -2.28
N ALA A 57 -3.88 16.89 -2.99
CA ALA A 57 -3.89 16.75 -4.45
C ALA A 57 -4.55 15.44 -4.92
N THR A 58 -4.66 14.42 -4.06
CA THR A 58 -5.00 13.06 -4.52
C THR A 58 -6.21 12.42 -3.84
N HIS A 59 -6.69 12.92 -2.70
CA HIS A 59 -7.67 12.21 -1.85
C HIS A 59 -8.98 11.83 -2.55
N ASP A 60 -9.45 12.62 -3.51
CA ASP A 60 -10.66 12.32 -4.29
C ASP A 60 -10.39 11.40 -5.50
N LEU A 61 -9.14 11.15 -5.82
CA LEU A 61 -8.70 10.47 -7.04
C LEU A 61 -8.11 9.08 -6.78
N VAL A 62 -7.79 8.72 -5.53
CA VAL A 62 -7.12 7.46 -5.18
C VAL A 62 -7.86 6.68 -4.11
N VAL A 63 -7.71 5.37 -4.11
CA VAL A 63 -8.37 4.46 -3.13
C VAL A 63 -7.81 4.65 -1.74
N ALA A 64 -6.48 4.78 -1.63
CA ALA A 64 -5.79 4.83 -0.36
C ALA A 64 -4.46 5.59 -0.44
N ILE A 65 -3.92 5.93 0.72
CA ILE A 65 -2.50 6.26 0.87
C ILE A 65 -1.77 5.15 1.63
N LYS A 66 -0.46 5.07 1.39
CA LYS A 66 0.39 4.06 2.01
C LYS A 66 1.69 4.69 2.54
N PRO A 67 1.70 5.24 3.76
CA PRO A 67 2.93 5.70 4.38
C PRO A 67 3.89 4.52 4.63
N GLN A 68 5.14 4.69 4.16
CA GLN A 68 6.21 3.73 4.38
C GLN A 68 6.97 4.10 5.66
N PHE A 69 6.81 3.31 6.71
CA PHE A 69 7.28 3.61 8.07
C PHE A 69 8.77 3.92 8.15
N ALA A 70 9.60 3.20 7.41
CA ALA A 70 11.06 3.39 7.43
C ALA A 70 11.51 4.82 7.13
N TYR A 71 10.80 5.54 6.24
CA TYR A 71 11.12 6.92 5.88
C TYR A 71 10.83 7.93 7.00
N TYR A 72 10.06 7.53 7.99
CA TYR A 72 9.77 8.35 9.19
C TYR A 72 10.63 7.90 10.37
N GLU A 73 10.80 6.60 10.55
CA GLU A 73 11.61 6.02 11.65
C GLU A 73 13.05 6.54 11.65
N VAL A 74 13.62 6.85 10.48
CA VAL A 74 14.98 7.40 10.33
C VAL A 74 15.16 8.75 11.06
N PHE A 75 14.08 9.50 11.28
CA PHE A 75 14.08 10.78 12.01
C PHE A 75 13.68 10.65 13.49
N GLY A 76 13.62 9.43 14.03
CA GLY A 76 13.23 9.14 15.40
C GLY A 76 11.85 9.69 15.75
N SER A 77 11.71 10.28 16.96
CA SER A 77 10.41 10.79 17.44
C SER A 77 9.81 11.89 16.55
N TYR A 78 10.64 12.68 15.86
CA TYR A 78 10.17 13.74 14.95
C TYR A 78 9.50 13.15 13.71
N GLY A 79 10.11 12.14 13.10
CA GLY A 79 9.50 11.45 11.98
C GLY A 79 8.22 10.72 12.38
N ILE A 80 8.21 10.08 13.55
CA ILE A 80 7.00 9.41 14.08
C ILE A 80 5.85 10.40 14.27
N ARG A 81 6.10 11.60 14.85
CA ARG A 81 5.05 12.64 14.97
C ARG A 81 4.56 13.14 13.61
N ALA A 82 5.47 13.28 12.62
CA ALA A 82 5.05 13.62 11.25
C ALA A 82 4.14 12.53 10.66
N LEU A 83 4.44 11.25 10.92
CA LEU A 83 3.62 10.11 10.49
C LEU A 83 2.24 10.11 11.18
N GLU A 84 2.19 10.33 12.49
CA GLU A 84 0.93 10.43 13.26
C GLU A 84 0.03 11.53 12.67
N ARG A 85 0.56 12.74 12.49
CA ARG A 85 -0.14 13.87 11.85
C ARG A 85 -0.62 13.53 10.44
N THR A 86 0.18 12.80 9.68
CA THR A 86 -0.17 12.36 8.31
C THR A 86 -1.33 11.37 8.31
N ILE A 87 -1.32 10.38 9.19
CA ILE A 87 -2.39 9.39 9.34
C ILE A 87 -3.70 10.07 9.77
N GLU A 88 -3.63 10.95 10.76
CA GLU A 88 -4.79 11.73 11.22
C GLU A 88 -5.38 12.59 10.10
N PHE A 89 -4.53 13.30 9.36
CA PHE A 89 -4.96 14.14 8.24
C PHE A 89 -5.60 13.33 7.12
N ALA A 90 -5.03 12.17 6.75
CA ALA A 90 -5.61 11.30 5.74
C ALA A 90 -7.00 10.77 6.16
N LYS A 91 -7.15 10.38 7.42
CA LYS A 91 -8.45 9.96 7.99
C LYS A 91 -9.48 11.10 7.97
N SER A 92 -9.07 12.34 8.23
CA SER A 92 -9.96 13.52 8.14
C SER A 92 -10.49 13.74 6.72
N LYS A 93 -9.78 13.24 5.69
CA LYS A 93 -10.22 13.24 4.28
C LYS A 93 -10.95 11.95 3.88
N ASN A 94 -11.31 11.08 4.83
CA ASN A 94 -11.93 9.76 4.60
C ASN A 94 -11.09 8.81 3.71
N LEU A 95 -9.78 9.04 3.59
CA LEU A 95 -8.89 8.12 2.89
C LEU A 95 -8.65 6.84 3.69
N ILE A 96 -8.52 5.72 2.98
CA ILE A 96 -8.00 4.48 3.53
C ILE A 96 -6.50 4.64 3.74
N VAL A 97 -6.01 4.21 4.90
CA VAL A 97 -4.59 4.27 5.27
C VAL A 97 -4.02 2.86 5.38
N ILE A 98 -3.02 2.56 4.55
CA ILE A 98 -2.27 1.30 4.59
C ILE A 98 -0.92 1.54 5.26
N CYS A 99 -0.72 1.08 6.49
CA CYS A 99 0.55 1.15 7.21
C CYS A 99 1.56 0.18 6.58
N ASP A 100 2.49 0.68 5.75
CA ASP A 100 3.53 -0.15 5.15
C ASP A 100 4.71 -0.32 6.13
N ALA A 101 4.52 -1.19 7.10
CA ALA A 101 5.45 -1.42 8.21
C ALA A 101 6.17 -2.78 8.12
N LYS A 102 5.59 -3.74 7.37
CA LYS A 102 6.13 -5.10 7.18
C LYS A 102 6.60 -5.76 8.48
N ARG A 103 5.79 -5.59 9.55
CA ARG A 103 6.13 -6.15 10.86
C ARG A 103 6.06 -7.69 10.82
N GLY A 104 6.90 -8.31 11.65
CA GLY A 104 6.92 -9.73 11.88
C GLY A 104 7.65 -9.99 13.20
N ASP A 105 6.94 -10.62 14.14
CA ASP A 105 7.44 -11.04 15.44
C ASP A 105 6.51 -12.18 15.92
N ILE A 106 6.63 -12.64 17.15
CA ILE A 106 5.82 -13.71 17.73
C ILE A 106 5.09 -13.28 18.99
N GLY A 107 4.00 -13.98 19.32
CA GLY A 107 3.31 -13.89 20.61
C GLY A 107 2.93 -12.47 21.01
N SER A 108 3.31 -12.06 22.21
CA SER A 108 2.96 -10.75 22.78
C SER A 108 3.57 -9.57 22.03
N THR A 109 4.75 -9.73 21.42
CA THR A 109 5.38 -8.68 20.60
C THR A 109 4.60 -8.45 19.32
N SER A 110 4.20 -9.51 18.62
CA SER A 110 3.34 -9.41 17.43
C SER A 110 2.00 -8.76 17.77
N LYS A 111 1.42 -9.12 18.94
CA LYS A 111 0.21 -8.46 19.46
C LYS A 111 0.42 -6.97 19.69
N ALA A 112 1.55 -6.54 20.26
CA ALA A 112 1.85 -5.12 20.49
C ALA A 112 1.94 -4.35 19.16
N TYR A 113 2.57 -4.92 18.12
CA TYR A 113 2.57 -4.34 16.78
C TYR A 113 1.14 -4.26 16.19
N ALA A 114 0.34 -5.31 16.34
CA ALA A 114 -1.05 -5.30 15.88
C ALA A 114 -1.89 -4.23 16.60
N ASP A 115 -1.72 -4.09 17.92
CA ASP A 115 -2.39 -3.05 18.71
C ASP A 115 -1.98 -1.64 18.28
N ALA A 116 -0.70 -1.41 17.96
CA ALA A 116 -0.21 -0.12 17.49
C ALA A 116 -0.74 0.25 16.10
N LEU A 117 -0.74 -0.71 15.14
CA LEU A 117 -0.97 -0.43 13.72
C LEU A 117 -2.42 -0.64 13.28
N LEU A 118 -3.19 -1.46 14.00
CA LEU A 118 -4.60 -1.74 13.75
C LEU A 118 -5.51 -1.33 14.93
N GLY A 119 -4.96 -0.70 15.96
CA GLY A 119 -5.70 -0.07 17.06
C GLY A 119 -6.22 1.31 16.72
N ASP A 120 -6.72 2.02 17.74
CA ASP A 120 -7.23 3.39 17.64
C ASP A 120 -6.18 4.43 18.05
N GLY A 121 -4.94 3.98 18.27
CA GLY A 121 -3.80 4.84 18.56
C GLY A 121 -3.35 5.68 17.35
N PRO A 122 -2.41 6.61 17.57
CA PRO A 122 -2.02 7.61 16.58
C PRO A 122 -1.38 7.00 15.31
N LEU A 123 -0.74 5.83 15.42
CA LEU A 123 -0.17 5.09 14.28
C LEU A 123 -1.15 4.10 13.63
N GLY A 124 -2.38 3.97 14.14
CA GLY A 124 -3.36 3.00 13.66
C GLY A 124 -3.93 3.35 12.29
N GLY A 125 -3.62 2.56 11.26
CA GLY A 125 -4.24 2.64 9.94
C GLY A 125 -5.49 1.76 9.81
N ASP A 126 -5.98 1.64 8.57
CA ASP A 126 -7.06 0.72 8.21
C ASP A 126 -6.51 -0.67 7.82
N LEU A 127 -5.30 -0.71 7.22
CA LEU A 127 -4.60 -1.94 6.87
C LEU A 127 -3.11 -1.84 7.26
N VAL A 128 -2.47 -3.01 7.36
CA VAL A 128 -1.03 -3.12 7.62
C VAL A 128 -0.40 -4.19 6.73
N THR A 129 0.86 -4.00 6.32
CA THR A 129 1.66 -5.06 5.69
C THR A 129 2.37 -5.90 6.74
N VAL A 130 2.31 -7.23 6.62
CA VAL A 130 2.85 -8.19 7.61
C VAL A 130 3.73 -9.22 6.90
N ASN A 131 4.89 -9.52 7.50
CA ASN A 131 5.78 -10.56 7.02
C ASN A 131 5.36 -11.92 7.62
N PRO A 132 4.97 -12.91 6.81
CA PRO A 132 4.48 -14.20 7.30
C PRO A 132 5.61 -15.19 7.65
N TYR A 133 6.87 -14.83 7.46
CA TYR A 133 8.01 -15.75 7.56
C TYR A 133 8.11 -16.49 8.91
N LEU A 134 7.68 -15.86 10.00
CA LEU A 134 7.72 -16.46 11.34
C LEU A 134 6.55 -17.43 11.63
N GLY A 135 5.66 -17.65 10.66
CA GLY A 135 4.55 -18.58 10.82
C GLY A 135 3.32 -18.01 11.52
N GLU A 136 2.45 -18.91 12.00
CA GLU A 136 1.12 -18.57 12.47
C GLU A 136 1.12 -17.65 13.69
N ASP A 137 1.95 -17.91 14.66
CA ASP A 137 2.11 -17.06 15.87
C ASP A 137 2.51 -15.62 15.50
N GLY A 138 3.11 -15.41 14.31
CA GLY A 138 3.54 -14.12 13.83
C GLY A 138 2.40 -13.29 13.26
N TYR A 139 1.51 -13.87 12.46
CA TYR A 139 0.46 -13.13 11.77
C TYR A 139 -0.94 -13.24 12.41
N MET A 140 -1.23 -14.26 13.20
CA MET A 140 -2.54 -14.41 13.86
C MET A 140 -2.93 -13.22 14.74
N PRO A 141 -2.04 -12.62 15.57
CA PRO A 141 -2.40 -11.44 16.35
C PRO A 141 -2.88 -10.26 15.49
N PHE A 142 -2.33 -10.10 14.25
CA PHE A 142 -2.80 -9.09 13.31
C PHE A 142 -4.17 -9.43 12.73
N ILE A 143 -4.43 -10.71 12.41
CA ILE A 143 -5.74 -11.17 11.90
C ILE A 143 -6.82 -10.97 12.94
N GLU A 144 -6.59 -11.38 14.18
CA GLU A 144 -7.51 -11.21 15.30
C GLU A 144 -7.83 -9.74 15.56
N LYS A 145 -6.80 -8.88 15.55
CA LYS A 145 -6.97 -7.44 15.74
C LYS A 145 -7.71 -6.80 14.57
N ALA A 146 -7.39 -7.18 13.33
CA ALA A 146 -8.07 -6.71 12.12
C ALA A 146 -9.56 -7.08 12.16
N GLN A 147 -9.89 -8.32 12.47
CA GLN A 147 -11.27 -8.79 12.59
C GLN A 147 -12.05 -8.03 13.66
N LYS A 148 -11.45 -7.87 14.85
CA LYS A 148 -12.08 -7.14 15.97
C LYS A 148 -12.38 -5.67 15.63
N ASN A 149 -11.48 -5.00 14.90
CA ASN A 149 -11.58 -3.57 14.60
C ASN A 149 -12.13 -3.28 13.19
N GLN A 150 -12.60 -4.30 12.45
CA GLN A 150 -13.09 -4.18 11.06
C GLN A 150 -12.03 -3.56 10.11
N LYS A 151 -10.78 -3.88 10.35
CA LYS A 151 -9.58 -3.49 9.59
C LYS A 151 -9.05 -4.67 8.79
N GLY A 152 -7.90 -4.51 8.12
CA GLY A 152 -7.33 -5.58 7.32
C GLY A 152 -5.81 -5.63 7.33
N LEU A 153 -5.27 -6.58 6.58
CA LEU A 153 -3.83 -6.72 6.43
C LEU A 153 -3.47 -7.27 5.04
N PHE A 154 -2.23 -7.02 4.64
CA PHE A 154 -1.62 -7.63 3.46
C PHE A 154 -0.43 -8.48 3.90
N LEU A 155 -0.51 -9.79 3.70
CA LEU A 155 0.61 -10.72 3.90
C LEU A 155 1.56 -10.68 2.69
N LEU A 156 2.87 -10.68 2.93
CA LEU A 156 3.85 -10.72 1.85
C LEU A 156 3.83 -12.08 1.16
N VAL A 157 3.57 -12.10 -0.15
CA VAL A 157 3.58 -13.34 -0.96
C VAL A 157 4.69 -13.27 -2.00
N LYS A 158 4.67 -12.27 -2.90
CA LYS A 158 5.73 -12.05 -3.88
C LYS A 158 6.12 -10.57 -3.88
N THR A 159 7.36 -10.29 -3.46
CA THR A 159 7.87 -8.93 -3.30
C THR A 159 8.65 -8.45 -4.52
N SER A 160 8.78 -7.12 -4.71
CA SER A 160 9.31 -6.51 -5.93
C SER A 160 10.84 -6.46 -6.03
N ASN A 161 11.57 -6.78 -4.96
CA ASN A 161 13.02 -6.75 -4.96
C ASN A 161 13.62 -7.90 -5.78
N ALA A 162 14.76 -7.64 -6.43
CA ALA A 162 15.44 -8.63 -7.28
C ALA A 162 15.79 -9.94 -6.54
N SER A 163 16.25 -9.84 -5.28
CA SER A 163 16.58 -10.99 -4.44
C SER A 163 15.35 -11.73 -3.86
N SER A 164 14.13 -11.39 -4.29
CA SER A 164 12.94 -12.13 -3.83
C SER A 164 13.02 -13.62 -4.15
N ALA A 165 13.68 -13.97 -5.25
CA ALA A 165 13.86 -15.35 -5.67
C ALA A 165 14.75 -16.19 -4.73
N ASP A 166 15.63 -15.56 -3.92
CA ASP A 166 16.53 -16.26 -3.00
C ASP A 166 15.77 -17.17 -2.01
N PHE A 167 14.56 -16.76 -1.63
CA PHE A 167 13.68 -17.51 -0.75
C PHE A 167 12.33 -17.82 -1.38
N GLN A 168 11.67 -16.84 -1.99
CA GLN A 168 10.27 -16.95 -2.39
C GLN A 168 10.06 -17.98 -3.50
N ASN A 169 11.05 -18.21 -4.37
CA ASN A 169 11.02 -19.22 -5.42
C ASN A 169 11.65 -20.56 -5.01
N GLN A 170 12.11 -20.73 -3.77
CA GLN A 170 12.64 -22.00 -3.32
C GLN A 170 11.55 -23.07 -3.26
N LEU A 171 11.90 -24.28 -3.70
CA LEU A 171 10.99 -25.41 -3.68
C LEU A 171 10.96 -26.05 -2.28
N LEU A 172 9.75 -26.19 -1.77
CA LEU A 172 9.50 -26.99 -0.57
C LEU A 172 9.62 -28.49 -0.89
N ARG A 173 9.64 -29.34 0.14
CA ARG A 173 9.65 -30.80 -0.03
C ARG A 173 8.44 -31.33 -0.83
N SER A 174 7.34 -30.58 -0.87
CA SER A 174 6.15 -30.88 -1.68
C SER A 174 6.35 -30.63 -3.17
N GLY A 175 7.47 -29.99 -3.60
CA GLY A 175 7.70 -29.53 -4.97
C GLY A 175 7.03 -28.19 -5.31
N GLU A 176 6.43 -27.54 -4.32
CA GLU A 176 5.77 -26.24 -4.46
C GLU A 176 6.73 -25.10 -4.07
N GLU A 177 6.70 -23.96 -4.77
CA GLU A 177 7.47 -22.79 -4.38
C GLU A 177 6.89 -22.14 -3.11
N LEU A 178 7.77 -21.55 -2.28
CA LEU A 178 7.41 -20.97 -1.00
C LEU A 178 6.31 -19.88 -1.14
N TYR A 179 6.38 -19.01 -2.17
CA TYR A 179 5.35 -17.97 -2.38
C TYR A 179 3.97 -18.56 -2.72
N ILE A 180 3.92 -19.68 -3.42
CA ILE A 180 2.67 -20.43 -3.69
C ILE A 180 2.12 -21.04 -2.40
N HIS A 181 3.00 -21.59 -1.57
CA HIS A 181 2.61 -22.10 -0.25
C HIS A 181 1.96 -21.01 0.61
N PHE A 182 2.57 -19.81 0.66
CA PHE A 182 1.96 -18.67 1.36
C PHE A 182 0.61 -18.27 0.77
N ALA A 183 0.45 -18.27 -0.56
CA ALA A 183 -0.83 -18.01 -1.19
C ALA A 183 -1.91 -19.01 -0.77
N ARG A 184 -1.62 -20.31 -0.72
CA ARG A 184 -2.55 -21.34 -0.24
C ARG A 184 -2.90 -21.15 1.22
N LYS A 185 -1.92 -20.79 2.07
CA LYS A 185 -2.18 -20.50 3.48
C LYS A 185 -3.14 -19.33 3.65
N ILE A 186 -3.03 -18.30 2.82
CA ILE A 186 -3.98 -17.17 2.83
C ILE A 186 -5.41 -17.65 2.48
N VAL A 187 -5.58 -18.58 1.53
CA VAL A 187 -6.91 -19.16 1.23
C VAL A 187 -7.52 -19.80 2.47
N GLU A 188 -6.74 -20.62 3.20
CA GLU A 188 -7.20 -21.26 4.43
C GLU A 188 -7.65 -20.21 5.47
N LEU A 189 -6.84 -19.18 5.68
CA LEU A 189 -7.14 -18.09 6.62
C LEU A 189 -8.35 -17.24 6.21
N SER A 190 -8.68 -17.24 4.91
CA SER A 190 -9.72 -16.39 4.35
C SER A 190 -11.13 -17.00 4.35
N GLN A 191 -11.29 -18.28 4.72
CA GLN A 191 -12.55 -19.01 4.58
C GLN A 191 -13.74 -18.34 5.27
N ASN A 192 -13.53 -17.67 6.42
CA ASN A 192 -14.58 -17.02 7.21
C ASN A 192 -14.41 -15.51 7.34
N THR A 193 -13.73 -14.87 6.38
CA THR A 193 -13.33 -13.46 6.47
C THR A 193 -13.83 -12.60 5.31
N LEU A 194 -14.69 -13.17 4.47
CA LEU A 194 -15.25 -12.49 3.30
C LEU A 194 -16.29 -11.44 3.73
N GLY A 195 -16.22 -10.29 3.10
CA GLY A 195 -17.25 -9.25 3.17
C GLY A 195 -18.39 -9.50 2.17
N ASP A 196 -19.34 -8.56 2.13
CA ASP A 196 -20.52 -8.62 1.28
C ASP A 196 -20.22 -8.61 -0.22
N ARG A 197 -19.05 -8.06 -0.60
CA ARG A 197 -18.57 -8.03 -1.98
C ARG A 197 -17.70 -9.23 -2.37
N GLY A 198 -17.58 -10.22 -1.50
CA GLY A 198 -16.86 -11.45 -1.73
C GLY A 198 -15.34 -11.38 -1.55
N TYR A 199 -14.80 -10.28 -0.99
CA TYR A 199 -13.37 -10.17 -0.69
C TYR A 199 -13.08 -10.29 0.80
N SER A 200 -11.98 -10.98 1.11
CA SER A 200 -11.44 -11.11 2.45
C SER A 200 -10.72 -9.83 2.90
N PHE A 201 -10.79 -9.51 4.19
CA PHE A 201 -9.95 -8.48 4.79
C PHE A 201 -8.45 -8.88 4.89
N ILE A 202 -8.14 -10.14 4.58
CA ILE A 202 -6.78 -10.65 4.45
C ILE A 202 -6.38 -10.57 2.98
N GLY A 203 -5.53 -9.63 2.63
CA GLY A 203 -4.98 -9.46 1.29
C GLY A 203 -3.56 -10.00 1.16
N ALA A 204 -2.99 -9.83 -0.03
CA ALA A 204 -1.64 -10.27 -0.35
C ALA A 204 -0.82 -9.16 -1.01
N VAL A 205 0.47 -9.05 -0.69
CA VAL A 205 1.42 -8.25 -1.48
C VAL A 205 1.92 -9.10 -2.63
N VAL A 206 1.63 -8.67 -3.87
CA VAL A 206 2.04 -9.35 -5.11
C VAL A 206 2.58 -8.29 -6.08
N ALA A 207 3.87 -8.32 -6.33
CA ALA A 207 4.58 -7.26 -7.05
C ALA A 207 4.30 -7.22 -8.56
N ALA A 208 4.23 -6.00 -9.13
CA ALA A 208 3.91 -5.74 -10.53
C ALA A 208 4.97 -6.24 -11.54
N ASN A 209 6.20 -6.42 -11.11
CA ASN A 209 7.33 -6.81 -11.96
C ASN A 209 7.50 -8.34 -12.14
N TYR A 210 6.54 -9.13 -11.63
CA TYR A 210 6.51 -10.60 -11.76
C TYR A 210 5.12 -11.07 -12.24
N PRO A 211 4.75 -10.79 -13.50
CA PRO A 211 3.40 -11.07 -14.01
C PRO A 211 3.05 -12.56 -14.06
N ASP A 212 4.01 -13.45 -14.37
CA ASP A 212 3.76 -14.89 -14.44
C ASP A 212 3.43 -15.46 -13.05
N GLU A 213 4.17 -15.03 -12.03
CA GLU A 213 3.89 -15.38 -10.63
C GLU A 213 2.55 -14.80 -10.18
N ALA A 214 2.22 -13.58 -10.59
CA ALA A 214 0.94 -12.96 -10.26
C ALA A 214 -0.25 -13.72 -10.85
N ILE A 215 -0.16 -14.21 -12.09
CA ILE A 215 -1.18 -15.06 -12.71
C ILE A 215 -1.42 -16.31 -11.85
N ARG A 216 -0.35 -16.99 -11.46
CA ARG A 216 -0.43 -18.21 -10.62
C ARG A 216 -1.03 -17.91 -9.25
N VAL A 217 -0.62 -16.80 -8.62
CA VAL A 217 -1.16 -16.37 -7.32
C VAL A 217 -2.64 -15.98 -7.44
N ARG A 218 -3.06 -15.28 -8.52
CA ARG A 218 -4.46 -14.90 -8.74
C ARG A 218 -5.38 -16.13 -8.92
N GLN A 219 -4.90 -17.16 -9.59
CA GLN A 219 -5.65 -18.42 -9.72
C GLN A 219 -5.95 -19.07 -8.36
N ILE A 220 -5.10 -18.87 -7.37
CA ILE A 220 -5.25 -19.37 -6.00
C ILE A 220 -6.08 -18.39 -5.16
N LEU A 221 -5.70 -17.11 -5.14
CA LEU A 221 -6.27 -16.05 -4.30
C LEU A 221 -7.41 -15.31 -5.03
N LYS A 222 -8.51 -15.98 -5.31
CA LYS A 222 -9.65 -15.40 -6.07
C LYS A 222 -10.38 -14.31 -5.30
N ASN A 223 -10.46 -14.43 -3.98
CA ASN A 223 -11.24 -13.58 -3.08
C ASN A 223 -10.38 -12.65 -2.20
N ASN A 224 -9.12 -12.45 -2.56
CA ASN A 224 -8.19 -11.63 -1.79
C ASN A 224 -7.75 -10.41 -2.61
N ILE A 225 -7.73 -9.24 -1.99
CA ILE A 225 -7.24 -8.04 -2.63
C ILE A 225 -5.71 -8.08 -2.68
N PHE A 226 -5.13 -7.77 -3.83
CA PHE A 226 -3.69 -7.62 -3.98
C PHE A 226 -3.28 -6.17 -3.72
N LEU A 227 -2.27 -5.96 -2.89
CA LEU A 227 -1.47 -4.74 -2.89
C LEU A 227 -0.32 -4.96 -3.87
N VAL A 228 -0.29 -4.17 -4.93
CA VAL A 228 0.61 -4.36 -6.07
C VAL A 228 1.68 -3.26 -6.09
N PRO A 229 2.84 -3.46 -5.42
CA PRO A 229 3.98 -2.54 -5.51
C PRO A 229 4.78 -2.80 -6.80
N GLY A 230 5.63 -1.82 -7.17
CA GLY A 230 6.60 -1.98 -8.27
C GLY A 230 6.11 -1.52 -9.63
N TYR A 231 4.92 -0.95 -9.73
CA TYR A 231 4.42 -0.31 -10.94
C TYR A 231 5.27 0.93 -11.31
N GLY A 232 5.63 1.06 -12.56
CA GLY A 232 6.42 2.16 -13.11
C GLY A 232 7.89 2.13 -12.65
N ALA A 233 8.23 2.80 -11.56
CA ALA A 233 9.61 3.04 -11.11
C ALA A 233 10.45 1.77 -10.83
N GLN A 234 9.85 0.59 -10.71
CA GLN A 234 10.54 -0.70 -10.49
C GLN A 234 10.35 -1.68 -11.66
N GLY A 235 9.90 -1.19 -12.83
CA GLY A 235 9.82 -1.96 -14.06
C GLY A 235 8.51 -2.71 -14.30
N GLY A 236 7.53 -2.61 -13.40
CA GLY A 236 6.18 -3.13 -13.65
C GLY A 236 5.48 -2.36 -14.78
N ARG A 237 5.04 -3.06 -15.82
CA ARG A 237 4.37 -2.44 -16.98
C ARG A 237 2.87 -2.40 -16.76
N VAL A 238 2.22 -1.40 -17.36
CA VAL A 238 0.77 -1.24 -17.19
C VAL A 238 -0.02 -2.38 -17.83
N GLU A 239 0.44 -2.91 -18.97
CA GLU A 239 -0.21 -4.00 -19.68
C GLU A 239 -0.32 -5.26 -18.83
N ASP A 240 0.70 -5.53 -18.02
CA ASP A 240 0.78 -6.70 -17.16
C ASP A 240 -0.19 -6.59 -15.96
N LEU A 241 -0.63 -5.37 -15.60
CA LEU A 241 -1.55 -5.15 -14.50
C LEU A 241 -2.93 -5.81 -14.71
N ALA A 242 -3.32 -6.09 -15.95
CA ALA A 242 -4.58 -6.79 -16.25
C ALA A 242 -4.70 -8.14 -15.50
N HIS A 243 -3.58 -8.80 -15.24
CA HIS A 243 -3.54 -10.11 -14.57
C HIS A 243 -3.77 -10.04 -13.04
N TYR A 244 -3.71 -8.84 -12.46
CA TYR A 244 -3.90 -8.62 -11.03
C TYR A 244 -5.35 -8.36 -10.66
N PHE A 245 -6.19 -7.98 -11.61
CA PHE A 245 -7.60 -7.68 -11.42
C PHE A 245 -8.48 -8.89 -11.75
N ASP A 246 -9.66 -8.92 -11.14
CA ASP A 246 -10.71 -9.85 -11.50
C ASP A 246 -11.52 -9.36 -12.73
N GLU A 247 -12.57 -10.10 -13.07
CA GLU A 247 -13.45 -9.78 -14.20
C GLU A 247 -14.20 -8.44 -14.08
N ASN A 248 -14.36 -7.94 -12.85
CA ASN A 248 -15.02 -6.66 -12.56
C ASN A 248 -14.03 -5.50 -12.49
N GLY A 249 -12.75 -5.71 -12.78
CA GLY A 249 -11.68 -4.73 -12.63
C GLY A 249 -11.37 -4.36 -11.17
N LEU A 250 -11.69 -5.25 -10.24
CA LEU A 250 -11.46 -5.16 -8.81
C LEU A 250 -10.42 -6.20 -8.36
N GLY A 251 -10.29 -6.46 -7.06
CA GLY A 251 -9.39 -7.47 -6.52
C GLY A 251 -7.92 -7.03 -6.40
N ALA A 252 -7.56 -5.83 -6.85
CA ALA A 252 -6.22 -5.29 -6.69
C ALA A 252 -6.22 -3.78 -6.46
N VAL A 253 -5.19 -3.30 -5.74
CA VAL A 253 -4.83 -1.87 -5.64
C VAL A 253 -3.35 -1.71 -6.00
N VAL A 254 -3.05 -0.76 -6.88
CA VAL A 254 -1.73 -0.54 -7.46
C VAL A 254 -1.01 0.59 -6.74
N ASN A 255 0.12 0.30 -6.10
CA ASN A 255 0.88 1.31 -5.40
C ASN A 255 1.88 2.01 -6.31
N SER A 256 1.76 3.34 -6.39
CA SER A 256 2.75 4.22 -7.00
C SER A 256 3.22 5.24 -5.96
N SER A 257 4.52 5.28 -5.69
CA SER A 257 5.14 6.22 -4.74
C SER A 257 5.88 7.32 -5.52
N ARG A 258 7.16 7.09 -5.82
CA ARG A 258 8.06 8.09 -6.44
C ARG A 258 7.54 8.68 -7.75
N GLY A 259 6.92 7.84 -8.59
CA GLY A 259 6.35 8.27 -9.87
C GLY A 259 5.24 9.32 -9.74
N ILE A 260 4.53 9.34 -8.61
CA ILE A 260 3.51 10.35 -8.30
C ILE A 260 4.10 11.47 -7.46
N THR A 261 4.67 11.13 -6.29
CA THR A 261 5.06 12.14 -5.28
C THR A 261 6.22 13.03 -5.71
N TYR A 262 7.03 12.57 -6.67
CA TYR A 262 8.18 13.32 -7.20
C TYR A 262 8.12 13.51 -8.73
N CYS A 263 6.93 13.45 -9.33
CA CYS A 263 6.72 13.58 -10.77
C CYS A 263 7.26 14.90 -11.34
N TYR A 264 7.36 15.96 -10.53
CA TYR A 264 7.91 17.25 -10.90
C TYR A 264 9.41 17.17 -11.26
N LYS A 265 10.16 16.21 -10.71
CA LYS A 265 11.60 16.05 -11.03
C LYS A 265 11.85 15.64 -12.48
N GLU A 266 10.93 14.86 -13.05
CA GLU A 266 11.01 14.43 -14.46
C GLU A 266 10.46 15.49 -15.41
N ARG A 267 9.57 16.37 -14.92
CA ARG A 267 8.88 17.38 -15.74
C ARG A 267 9.58 18.73 -15.80
N ARG A 268 10.39 19.06 -14.79
CA ARG A 268 11.00 20.37 -14.62
C ARG A 268 12.49 20.25 -14.31
N PRO A 269 13.39 20.78 -15.15
CA PRO A 269 14.83 20.84 -14.83
C PRO A 269 15.12 21.68 -13.57
N ASP A 270 14.30 22.71 -13.31
CA ASP A 270 14.33 23.60 -12.15
C ASP A 270 13.39 23.17 -11.03
N TRP A 271 13.13 21.87 -10.89
CA TRP A 271 12.17 21.31 -9.93
C TRP A 271 12.38 21.74 -8.47
N GLN A 272 13.60 22.14 -8.13
CA GLN A 272 13.89 22.63 -6.78
C GLN A 272 13.27 24.02 -6.49
N GLU A 273 12.97 24.78 -7.54
CA GLU A 273 12.44 26.16 -7.45
C GLU A 273 10.91 26.23 -7.63
N ILE A 274 10.25 25.09 -7.82
CA ILE A 274 8.79 25.08 -7.97
C ILE A 274 8.10 25.55 -6.70
N THR A 275 6.94 26.15 -6.88
CA THR A 275 6.05 26.56 -5.79
C THR A 275 5.21 25.37 -5.27
N GLU A 276 4.60 25.54 -4.10
CA GLU A 276 3.64 24.57 -3.54
C GLU A 276 2.47 24.33 -4.51
N ALA A 277 1.95 25.38 -5.13
CA ALA A 277 0.83 25.29 -6.09
C ALA A 277 1.21 24.50 -7.36
N GLU A 278 2.42 24.69 -7.87
CA GLU A 278 2.93 23.92 -9.02
C GLU A 278 3.12 22.45 -8.64
N MET A 279 3.68 22.16 -7.46
CA MET A 279 3.83 20.80 -6.95
C MET A 279 2.47 20.09 -6.84
N PHE A 280 1.47 20.75 -6.24
CA PHE A 280 0.11 20.26 -6.13
C PHE A 280 -0.49 19.91 -7.50
N ALA A 281 -0.44 20.86 -8.44
CA ALA A 281 -1.01 20.67 -9.77
C ALA A 281 -0.37 19.50 -10.53
N MET A 282 0.98 19.40 -10.50
CA MET A 282 1.69 18.33 -11.20
C MET A 282 1.37 16.94 -10.61
N ILE A 283 1.23 16.82 -9.27
CA ILE A 283 0.85 15.57 -8.61
C ILE A 283 -0.57 15.18 -9.01
N GLN A 284 -1.50 16.12 -9.00
CA GLN A 284 -2.90 15.88 -9.38
C GLN A 284 -3.03 15.41 -10.83
N GLU A 285 -2.38 16.11 -11.76
CA GLU A 285 -2.32 15.72 -13.18
C GLU A 285 -1.75 14.32 -13.37
N LYS A 286 -0.68 14.00 -12.64
CA LYS A 286 -0.03 12.68 -12.73
C LYS A 286 -0.97 11.56 -12.28
N VAL A 287 -1.70 11.76 -11.18
CA VAL A 287 -2.68 10.78 -10.68
C VAL A 287 -3.83 10.60 -11.67
N ILE A 288 -4.33 11.68 -12.28
CA ILE A 288 -5.37 11.60 -13.31
C ILE A 288 -4.89 10.78 -14.52
N ALA A 289 -3.66 11.05 -14.98
CA ALA A 289 -3.06 10.30 -16.08
C ALA A 289 -2.87 8.81 -15.76
N ASP A 290 -2.32 8.50 -14.56
CA ASP A 290 -2.11 7.10 -14.14
C ASP A 290 -3.43 6.36 -13.97
N ASN A 291 -4.46 6.98 -13.41
CA ASN A 291 -5.81 6.41 -13.34
C ASN A 291 -6.37 6.07 -14.72
N SER A 292 -6.20 6.99 -15.68
CA SER A 292 -6.66 6.75 -17.08
C SER A 292 -6.01 5.51 -17.67
N VAL A 293 -4.68 5.40 -17.55
CA VAL A 293 -3.91 4.28 -18.12
C VAL A 293 -4.24 2.95 -17.42
N ILE A 294 -4.33 2.94 -16.08
CA ILE A 294 -4.67 1.72 -15.33
C ILE A 294 -6.10 1.29 -15.63
N ASN A 295 -7.05 2.23 -15.78
CA ASN A 295 -8.44 1.91 -16.11
C ASN A 295 -8.58 1.27 -17.49
N GLN A 296 -7.74 1.65 -18.47
CA GLN A 296 -7.74 1.02 -19.79
C GLN A 296 -7.43 -0.47 -19.74
N VAL A 297 -6.62 -0.94 -18.79
CA VAL A 297 -6.26 -2.36 -18.67
C VAL A 297 -7.16 -3.12 -17.72
N ARG A 298 -7.61 -2.51 -16.62
CA ARG A 298 -8.45 -3.19 -15.61
C ARG A 298 -9.92 -3.31 -16.02
N LEU A 299 -10.42 -2.40 -16.87
CA LEU A 299 -11.82 -2.35 -17.32
C LEU A 299 -12.01 -2.80 -18.77
N LYS A 300 -10.98 -3.40 -19.39
CA LYS A 300 -11.15 -4.03 -20.71
C LYS A 300 -12.17 -5.15 -20.59
N GLU A 301 -13.19 -5.11 -21.45
CA GLU A 301 -14.04 -6.26 -21.70
C GLU A 301 -13.13 -7.41 -22.14
N LYS A 302 -13.16 -8.52 -21.40
CA LYS A 302 -12.42 -9.74 -21.69
C LYS A 302 -13.18 -10.57 -22.73
#